data_ef2329838949db80da4386e6d79ef67e
#
_entry.id   ef2329838949db80da4386e6d79ef67e
#
_cell.length_a   1.000
_cell.length_b   1.000
_cell.length_c   1.000
_cell.angle_alpha   90.00
_cell.angle_beta   90.00
_cell.angle_gamma   90.00
#
_symmetry.space_group_name_H-M   'P 1'
#
loop_
_entity.id
_entity.type
_entity.pdbx_description
1 polymer ?
#
loop_
_entity_poly.entity_id
_entity_poly.type
_entity_poly.pdbx_seq_one_letter_code
_entity_poly.pdbx_strand_id
1 'polypeptide(L)'
;MSGSKFVYVTYIRITPEKLWRALTTPEIIKQYRFGMSVESEWKVGSTWRMYADGSLMDSGEILESVSQKRLVMSWLNEWKPEFKAEGNSRCVFEIEPTGASAKLTLTHSIERPDSKFIGAVSEGWPMVLSNLKSLLETGDVALVYHRGHGD
;
A
#
# COMPACT_ATOMS: atom_id res chain seq x y z
N MET A 1 23.15 12.41 -2.06
CA MET A 1 23.01 11.61 -1.29
C MET A 1 21.90 10.76 -1.57
N SER A 2 21.78 9.77 -1.18
CA SER A 2 20.84 8.86 -1.66
C SER A 2 19.81 8.53 -0.63
N GLY A 3 18.61 8.29 -1.08
CA GLY A 3 17.57 7.74 -0.27
C GLY A 3 17.52 6.25 -0.43
N SER A 4 16.52 5.64 0.19
CA SER A 4 16.19 4.22 -0.01
C SER A 4 14.89 4.14 -0.78
N LYS A 5 14.79 3.16 -1.69
CA LYS A 5 13.62 3.06 -2.56
C LYS A 5 13.33 1.61 -2.91
N PHE A 6 12.04 1.29 -2.93
CA PHE A 6 11.53 0.00 -3.39
C PHE A 6 10.52 0.25 -4.51
N VAL A 7 10.68 -0.43 -5.63
CA VAL A 7 9.77 -0.32 -6.77
C VAL A 7 9.23 -1.70 -7.10
N TYR A 8 7.91 -1.79 -7.30
CA TYR A 8 7.26 -3.05 -7.65
C TYR A 8 6.26 -2.79 -8.77
N VAL A 9 6.34 -3.58 -9.83
CA VAL A 9 5.44 -3.46 -10.97
C VAL A 9 4.68 -4.75 -11.15
N THR A 10 3.36 -4.64 -11.32
CA THR A 10 2.55 -5.82 -11.60
C THR A 10 1.44 -5.45 -12.60
N TYR A 11 1.01 -6.45 -13.37
CA TYR A 11 -0.07 -6.28 -14.34
C TYR A 11 -1.26 -7.08 -13.83
N ILE A 12 -2.42 -6.42 -13.73
CA ILE A 12 -3.62 -7.04 -13.18
C ILE A 12 -4.70 -7.00 -14.26
N ARG A 13 -5.36 -8.11 -14.50
CA ARG A 13 -6.42 -8.17 -15.51
C ARG A 13 -7.69 -7.57 -14.91
N ILE A 14 -7.73 -6.25 -14.92
CA ILE A 14 -8.82 -5.46 -14.33
C ILE A 14 -8.81 -4.09 -15.02
N THR A 15 -9.91 -3.35 -14.91
CA THR A 15 -9.94 -1.97 -15.44
C THR A 15 -9.26 -1.03 -14.46
N PRO A 16 -8.69 0.10 -14.95
CA PRO A 16 -8.13 1.11 -14.05
C PRO A 16 -9.14 1.62 -13.04
N GLU A 17 -10.43 1.72 -13.41
CA GLU A 17 -11.48 2.14 -12.50
C GLU A 17 -11.62 1.19 -11.31
N LYS A 18 -11.67 -0.12 -11.58
CA LYS A 18 -11.83 -1.11 -10.52
C LYS A 18 -10.56 -1.22 -9.67
N LEU A 19 -9.40 -1.08 -10.28
CA LEU A 19 -8.15 -1.06 -9.53
C LEU A 19 -8.11 0.16 -8.59
N TRP A 20 -8.49 1.34 -9.08
CA TRP A 20 -8.55 2.53 -8.25
C TRP A 20 -9.49 2.32 -7.07
N ARG A 21 -10.66 1.73 -7.33
CA ARG A 21 -11.62 1.44 -6.27
C ARG A 21 -11.01 0.50 -5.22
N ALA A 22 -10.25 -0.49 -5.66
CA ALA A 22 -9.61 -1.42 -4.72
C ALA A 22 -8.54 -0.73 -3.86
N LEU A 23 -7.89 0.31 -4.39
CA LEU A 23 -6.87 1.05 -3.62
C LEU A 23 -7.50 2.03 -2.64
N THR A 24 -8.75 2.43 -2.84
CA THR A 24 -9.37 3.51 -2.06
C THR A 24 -10.67 3.11 -1.36
N THR A 25 -10.99 1.83 -1.30
CA THR A 25 -12.20 1.34 -0.62
C THR A 25 -11.81 0.46 0.57
N PRO A 26 -12.08 0.92 1.80
CA PRO A 26 -11.64 0.17 3.01
C PRO A 26 -12.09 -1.29 3.05
N GLU A 27 -13.33 -1.59 2.62
CA GLU A 27 -13.83 -2.96 2.63
C GLU A 27 -13.03 -3.88 1.71
N ILE A 28 -12.52 -3.34 0.61
CA ILE A 28 -11.71 -4.12 -0.32
C ILE A 28 -10.27 -4.22 0.19
N ILE A 29 -9.73 -3.10 0.69
CA ILE A 29 -8.37 -3.06 1.24
C ILE A 29 -8.21 -4.11 2.34
N LYS A 30 -9.20 -4.24 3.20
CA LYS A 30 -9.18 -5.20 4.29
C LYS A 30 -8.99 -6.63 3.79
N GLN A 31 -9.56 -6.94 2.64
CA GLN A 31 -9.48 -8.29 2.10
C GLN A 31 -8.07 -8.66 1.64
N TYR A 32 -7.36 -7.73 1.00
CA TYR A 32 -6.03 -8.08 0.49
C TYR A 32 -4.89 -7.66 1.43
N ARG A 33 -5.18 -6.88 2.49
CA ARG A 33 -4.19 -6.49 3.47
C ARG A 33 -4.35 -7.25 4.78
N PHE A 34 -4.67 -8.52 4.69
CA PHE A 34 -4.66 -9.43 5.85
C PHE A 34 -5.55 -8.96 7.00
N GLY A 35 -6.70 -8.37 6.66
CA GLY A 35 -7.68 -7.94 7.67
C GLY A 35 -7.43 -6.56 8.27
N MET A 36 -6.39 -5.86 7.82
CA MET A 36 -6.13 -4.51 8.33
C MET A 36 -7.19 -3.54 7.84
N SER A 37 -7.65 -2.64 8.72
CA SER A 37 -8.61 -1.62 8.36
C SER A 37 -7.91 -0.30 8.09
N VAL A 38 -8.39 0.42 7.07
CA VAL A 38 -7.83 1.71 6.67
C VAL A 38 -8.94 2.74 6.68
N GLU A 39 -8.64 3.94 7.18
CA GLU A 39 -9.58 5.07 7.21
C GLU A 39 -8.98 6.24 6.46
N SER A 40 -9.71 6.82 5.53
CA SER A 40 -9.32 8.05 4.84
C SER A 40 -10.48 8.54 3.99
N GLU A 41 -10.44 9.83 3.64
CA GLU A 41 -11.36 10.38 2.65
C GLU A 41 -10.74 10.36 1.25
N TRP A 42 -9.46 9.99 1.14
CA TRP A 42 -8.73 9.83 -0.11
C TRP A 42 -8.64 11.09 -0.95
N LYS A 43 -8.77 12.25 -0.30
CA LYS A 43 -8.62 13.57 -0.93
C LYS A 43 -7.30 14.19 -0.50
N VAL A 44 -6.73 15.02 -1.37
CA VAL A 44 -5.49 15.73 -1.04
C VAL A 44 -5.69 16.50 0.27
N GLY A 45 -4.75 16.33 1.18
CA GLY A 45 -4.80 16.96 2.50
C GLY A 45 -5.48 16.15 3.58
N SER A 46 -6.24 15.09 3.21
CA SER A 46 -6.87 14.26 4.23
C SER A 46 -5.83 13.31 4.85
N THR A 47 -6.09 12.93 6.10
CA THR A 47 -5.25 11.93 6.76
C THR A 47 -5.70 10.53 6.34
N TRP A 48 -4.81 9.56 6.49
CA TRP A 48 -5.16 8.16 6.41
C TRP A 48 -4.54 7.44 7.60
N ARG A 49 -5.21 6.40 8.07
CA ARG A 49 -4.74 5.60 9.20
C ARG A 49 -5.03 4.13 8.93
N MET A 50 -4.10 3.28 9.31
CA MET A 50 -4.24 1.83 9.16
C MET A 50 -4.12 1.15 10.51
N TYR A 51 -5.05 0.24 10.78
CA TYR A 51 -5.17 -0.43 12.07
C TYR A 51 -5.11 -1.94 11.90
N ALA A 52 -4.49 -2.62 12.86
CA ALA A 52 -4.56 -4.07 12.99
C ALA A 52 -5.12 -4.36 14.38
N ASP A 53 -6.29 -5.03 14.42
CA ASP A 53 -6.96 -5.36 15.69
C ASP A 53 -7.14 -4.14 16.58
N GLY A 54 -7.51 -3.01 15.99
CA GLY A 54 -7.76 -1.80 16.74
C GLY A 54 -6.53 -0.99 17.11
N SER A 55 -5.34 -1.50 16.81
CA SER A 55 -4.10 -0.78 17.11
C SER A 55 -3.62 -0.03 15.87
N LEU A 56 -3.24 1.24 16.07
CA LEU A 56 -2.73 2.07 14.97
C LEU A 56 -1.36 1.56 14.54
N MET A 57 -1.25 1.17 13.28
CA MET A 57 -0.02 0.62 12.73
C MET A 57 0.73 1.63 11.89
N ASP A 58 0.03 2.37 11.04
CA ASP A 58 0.64 3.32 10.11
C ASP A 58 -0.31 4.48 9.92
N SER A 59 0.24 5.64 9.54
CA SER A 59 -0.57 6.82 9.28
C SER A 59 0.14 7.73 8.29
N GLY A 60 -0.57 8.73 7.81
CA GLY A 60 0.00 9.71 6.91
C GLY A 60 -1.04 10.65 6.35
N GLU A 61 -0.69 11.24 5.23
CA GLU A 61 -1.51 12.22 4.55
C GLU A 61 -1.58 11.89 3.08
N ILE A 62 -2.71 12.20 2.44
CA ILE A 62 -2.87 12.05 1.00
C ILE A 62 -2.25 13.27 0.34
N LEU A 63 -1.18 13.06 -0.43
CA LEU A 63 -0.44 14.17 -1.06
C LEU A 63 -0.92 14.45 -2.48
N GLU A 64 -1.31 13.40 -3.23
CA GLU A 64 -1.91 13.54 -4.55
C GLU A 64 -2.98 12.47 -4.70
N SER A 65 -4.06 12.82 -5.41
CA SER A 65 -5.13 11.86 -5.67
C SER A 65 -5.73 12.21 -7.03
N VAL A 66 -5.30 11.45 -8.05
CA VAL A 66 -5.81 11.62 -9.41
C VAL A 66 -6.51 10.31 -9.77
N SER A 67 -7.83 10.35 -9.80
CA SER A 67 -8.65 9.15 -9.97
C SER A 67 -8.19 8.30 -11.13
N GLN A 68 -8.00 7.00 -10.85
CA GLN A 68 -7.61 5.98 -11.81
C GLN A 68 -6.20 6.13 -12.37
N LYS A 69 -5.41 7.07 -11.86
CA LYS A 69 -4.07 7.33 -12.39
C LYS A 69 -2.97 7.36 -11.35
N ARG A 70 -3.18 8.05 -10.23
CA ARG A 70 -2.06 8.27 -9.32
C ARG A 70 -2.54 8.59 -7.90
N LEU A 71 -1.96 7.90 -6.94
CA LEU A 71 -2.22 8.14 -5.52
C LEU A 71 -0.87 8.25 -4.81
N VAL A 72 -0.63 9.37 -4.13
CA VAL A 72 0.61 9.61 -3.41
C VAL A 72 0.28 9.85 -1.96
N MET A 73 0.97 9.14 -1.07
CA MET A 73 0.72 9.19 0.37
C MET A 73 2.03 9.38 1.10
N SER A 74 2.03 10.22 2.14
CA SER A 74 3.11 10.16 3.11
C SER A 74 2.83 8.98 4.03
N TRP A 75 3.84 8.39 4.63
CA TRP A 75 3.70 7.14 5.37
C TRP A 75 4.61 7.17 6.59
N LEU A 76 4.02 7.01 7.77
CA LEU A 76 4.76 6.90 9.02
C LEU A 76 4.38 5.60 9.70
N ASN A 77 5.38 4.79 10.02
CA ASN A 77 5.14 3.59 10.82
C ASN A 77 4.93 4.02 12.26
N GLU A 78 3.79 3.60 12.86
CA GLU A 78 3.40 4.08 14.18
C GLU A 78 3.64 3.08 15.29
N TRP A 79 3.91 1.81 14.95
CA TRP A 79 3.96 0.81 16.00
C TRP A 79 5.37 0.28 16.31
N LYS A 80 6.31 0.45 15.40
CA LYS A 80 7.67 -0.04 15.60
C LYS A 80 8.61 1.16 15.80
N PRO A 81 9.13 1.37 17.03
CA PRO A 81 9.87 2.60 17.32
C PRO A 81 11.03 2.89 16.40
N GLU A 82 11.80 1.87 15.99
CA GLU A 82 12.94 2.11 15.11
C GLU A 82 12.50 2.55 13.71
N PHE A 83 11.33 2.12 13.24
CA PHE A 83 10.81 2.57 11.96
C PHE A 83 10.22 3.96 12.08
N LYS A 84 9.49 4.20 13.18
CA LYS A 84 8.92 5.52 13.42
C LYS A 84 10.01 6.60 13.51
N ALA A 85 11.15 6.25 14.10
CA ALA A 85 12.27 7.17 14.23
C ALA A 85 12.86 7.56 12.88
N GLU A 86 12.67 6.76 11.84
CA GLU A 86 13.15 7.14 10.51
C GLU A 86 12.34 8.26 9.89
N GLY A 87 11.12 8.51 10.39
CA GLY A 87 10.30 9.58 9.88
C GLY A 87 9.40 9.16 8.73
N ASN A 88 8.81 10.16 8.08
CA ASN A 88 7.87 9.92 6.99
C ASN A 88 8.57 9.42 5.72
N SER A 89 7.93 8.47 5.07
CA SER A 89 8.33 8.01 3.74
C SER A 89 7.25 8.44 2.74
N ARG A 90 7.45 8.13 1.48
CA ARG A 90 6.54 8.50 0.40
C ARG A 90 6.17 7.26 -0.37
N CYS A 91 4.87 7.00 -0.50
CA CYS A 91 4.35 5.85 -1.23
C CYS A 91 3.56 6.34 -2.42
N VAL A 92 3.90 5.86 -3.61
CA VAL A 92 3.28 6.28 -4.87
C VAL A 92 2.70 5.07 -5.57
N PHE A 93 1.40 5.15 -5.89
CA PHE A 93 0.74 4.16 -6.75
C PHE A 93 0.44 4.83 -8.09
N GLU A 94 0.87 4.21 -9.19
CA GLU A 94 0.58 4.71 -10.52
C GLU A 94 -0.12 3.62 -11.33
N ILE A 95 -1.18 4.00 -12.05
CA ILE A 95 -1.99 3.08 -12.82
C ILE A 95 -1.97 3.49 -14.29
N GLU A 96 -1.71 2.53 -15.17
CA GLU A 96 -1.74 2.75 -16.61
C GLU A 96 -2.55 1.64 -17.26
N PRO A 97 -3.47 1.97 -18.18
CA PRO A 97 -4.17 0.92 -18.93
C PRO A 97 -3.21 0.23 -19.88
N THR A 98 -3.34 -1.08 -19.99
CA THR A 98 -2.48 -1.90 -20.84
C THR A 98 -3.34 -3.02 -21.45
N GLY A 99 -3.95 -2.77 -22.61
CA GLY A 99 -4.86 -3.72 -23.22
C GLY A 99 -6.03 -4.05 -22.30
N ALA A 100 -6.22 -5.32 -22.00
CA ALA A 100 -7.28 -5.78 -21.09
C ALA A 100 -6.87 -5.73 -19.64
N SER A 101 -5.70 -5.15 -19.34
CA SER A 101 -5.13 -5.12 -17.99
C SER A 101 -4.80 -3.71 -17.58
N ALA A 102 -4.48 -3.53 -16.30
CA ALA A 102 -3.94 -2.31 -15.77
C ALA A 102 -2.54 -2.61 -15.22
N LYS A 103 -1.60 -1.72 -15.52
CA LYS A 103 -0.25 -1.80 -14.97
C LYS A 103 -0.23 -0.98 -13.69
N LEU A 104 0.13 -1.59 -12.59
CA LEU A 104 0.27 -0.92 -11.31
C LEU A 104 1.74 -0.83 -10.94
N THR A 105 2.22 0.40 -10.71
CA THR A 105 3.58 0.63 -10.25
C THR A 105 3.51 1.22 -8.85
N LEU A 106 4.18 0.56 -7.91
CA LEU A 106 4.32 1.04 -6.54
C LEU A 106 5.75 1.49 -6.34
N THR A 107 5.92 2.71 -5.80
CA THR A 107 7.24 3.21 -5.41
C THR A 107 7.14 3.68 -3.97
N HIS A 108 7.93 3.08 -3.08
CA HIS A 108 7.96 3.47 -1.67
C HIS A 108 9.40 3.91 -1.36
N SER A 109 9.57 5.16 -0.94
CA SER A 109 10.90 5.74 -0.79
C SER A 109 10.99 6.59 0.47
N ILE A 110 12.23 6.79 0.94
CA ILE A 110 12.50 7.66 2.08
C ILE A 110 13.83 8.36 1.84
N GLU A 111 13.98 9.58 2.38
CA GLU A 111 15.16 10.42 2.15
C GLU A 111 16.27 10.07 3.12
N ARG A 112 16.67 8.80 3.14
CA ARG A 112 17.81 8.38 3.94
C ARG A 112 18.36 7.07 3.36
N PRO A 113 19.69 6.86 3.42
CA PRO A 113 20.25 5.58 2.94
C PRO A 113 20.01 4.46 3.93
N ASP A 114 20.06 3.23 3.44
CA ASP A 114 19.99 2.02 4.27
C ASP A 114 18.81 1.99 5.22
N SER A 115 17.63 2.40 4.74
CA SER A 115 16.43 2.42 5.55
C SER A 115 15.99 1.01 5.91
N LYS A 116 15.84 0.76 7.21
CA LYS A 116 15.32 -0.52 7.70
C LYS A 116 13.83 -0.62 7.42
N PHE A 117 13.11 0.51 7.46
CA PHE A 117 11.69 0.52 7.14
C PHE A 117 11.46 0.13 5.67
N ILE A 118 12.21 0.72 4.74
CA ILE A 118 12.06 0.37 3.32
C ILE A 118 12.43 -1.11 3.12
N GLY A 119 13.45 -1.61 3.81
CA GLY A 119 13.77 -3.03 3.75
C GLY A 119 12.61 -3.91 4.19
N ALA A 120 11.91 -3.51 5.26
CA ALA A 120 10.77 -4.28 5.76
C ALA A 120 9.61 -4.24 4.78
N VAL A 121 9.25 -3.06 4.23
CA VAL A 121 8.12 -3.00 3.30
C VAL A 121 8.44 -3.69 1.97
N SER A 122 9.73 -3.79 1.61
CA SER A 122 10.11 -4.49 0.38
C SER A 122 9.79 -5.98 0.47
N GLU A 123 9.64 -6.52 1.68
CA GLU A 123 9.21 -7.92 1.87
C GLU A 123 7.70 -8.02 1.99
N GLY A 124 7.04 -7.00 2.52
CA GLY A 124 5.59 -7.01 2.71
C GLY A 124 4.79 -6.67 1.47
N TRP A 125 5.25 -5.70 0.69
CA TRP A 125 4.50 -5.26 -0.49
C TRP A 125 4.22 -6.37 -1.50
N PRO A 126 5.18 -7.25 -1.83
CA PRO A 126 4.88 -8.32 -2.78
C PRO A 126 3.74 -9.23 -2.32
N MET A 127 3.63 -9.49 -1.01
CA MET A 127 2.53 -10.30 -0.49
C MET A 127 1.20 -9.57 -0.61
N VAL A 128 1.17 -8.29 -0.25
CA VAL A 128 -0.04 -7.47 -0.33
C VAL A 128 -0.51 -7.34 -1.78
N LEU A 129 0.41 -7.05 -2.69
CA LEU A 129 0.05 -6.84 -4.09
C LEU A 129 -0.27 -8.15 -4.81
N SER A 130 0.30 -9.28 -4.38
CA SER A 130 -0.12 -10.58 -4.88
C SER A 130 -1.56 -10.86 -4.49
N ASN A 131 -1.94 -10.53 -3.25
CA ASN A 131 -3.31 -10.68 -2.79
C ASN A 131 -4.26 -9.75 -3.54
N LEU A 132 -3.84 -8.52 -3.79
CA LEU A 132 -4.65 -7.57 -4.57
C LEU A 132 -4.91 -8.12 -5.97
N LYS A 133 -3.86 -8.58 -6.65
CA LYS A 133 -3.98 -9.13 -7.99
C LYS A 133 -4.90 -10.34 -8.00
N SER A 134 -4.69 -11.27 -7.09
CA SER A 134 -5.49 -12.49 -7.03
C SER A 134 -6.96 -12.16 -6.74
N LEU A 135 -7.21 -11.27 -5.79
CA LEU A 135 -8.58 -10.87 -5.45
C LEU A 135 -9.30 -10.27 -6.65
N LEU A 136 -8.64 -9.37 -7.37
CA LEU A 136 -9.27 -8.70 -8.51
C LEU A 136 -9.47 -9.63 -9.71
N GLU A 137 -8.58 -10.61 -9.90
CA GLU A 137 -8.67 -11.52 -11.04
C GLU A 137 -9.53 -12.74 -10.77
N THR A 138 -9.60 -13.20 -9.51
CA THR A 138 -10.27 -14.47 -9.21
C THR A 138 -11.36 -14.38 -8.16
N GLY A 139 -11.41 -13.29 -7.39
CA GLY A 139 -12.34 -13.16 -6.29
C GLY A 139 -11.79 -13.63 -4.95
N ASP A 140 -10.60 -14.24 -4.92
CA ASP A 140 -9.99 -14.74 -3.70
C ASP A 140 -8.55 -14.28 -3.58
N VAL A 141 -8.08 -14.13 -2.33
CA VAL A 141 -6.69 -13.76 -2.11
C VAL A 141 -5.78 -14.98 -2.24
N ALA A 142 -4.52 -14.74 -2.60
CA ALA A 142 -3.54 -15.80 -2.77
C ALA A 142 -2.97 -16.28 -1.43
N LEU A 143 -2.83 -15.38 -0.47
CA LEU A 143 -2.16 -15.66 0.80
C LEU A 143 -3.09 -15.35 1.96
N VAL A 144 -3.12 -16.25 2.95
CA VAL A 144 -3.90 -16.07 4.15
C VAL A 144 -2.92 -15.85 5.31
N TYR A 145 -3.16 -14.80 6.10
CA TYR A 145 -2.31 -14.49 7.23
C TYR A 145 -2.83 -15.21 8.48
N HIS A 146 -1.92 -15.94 9.14
CA HIS A 146 -2.27 -16.67 10.36
C HIS A 146 -1.63 -16.00 11.55
N ARG A 147 -2.43 -15.24 12.30
CA ARG A 147 -1.91 -14.41 13.37
C ARG A 147 -1.27 -15.19 14.51
N GLY A 148 -1.58 -16.45 14.64
CA GLY A 148 -1.01 -17.26 15.71
C GLY A 148 0.42 -17.69 15.49
N HIS A 149 1.06 -17.21 14.44
CA HIS A 149 2.39 -17.68 14.06
C HIS A 149 3.50 -16.70 14.43
N GLY A 150 3.46 -16.17 15.62
CA GLY A 150 4.56 -15.35 16.09
C GLY A 150 4.53 -13.94 15.54
N ASP A 151 3.37 -13.49 15.24
CA ASP A 151 3.26 -12.11 14.79
C ASP A 151 3.32 -11.13 15.94
#